data_896ab18024740ff63e6d391025467bae
#
_entry.id   896ab18024740ff63e6d391025467bae
#
_cell.length_a   1.000
_cell.length_b   1.000
_cell.length_c   1.000
_cell.angle_alpha   90.00
_cell.angle_beta   90.00
_cell.angle_gamma   90.00
#
_symmetry.space_group_name_H-M   'P 1'
#
loop_
_entity.id
_entity.type
_entity.pdbx_description
1 polymer ?
#
loop_
_entity_poly.entity_id
_entity_poly.type
_entity_poly.pdbx_seq_one_letter_code
_entity_poly.pdbx_strand_id
1 'polypeptide(L)'
;MNHFLPPGRPRKNDEEAVLKRYFWIIGFLVMAQFDGCFALAQPILKDSYEGTARVTAKNENYVVARKKAVSLAMKDAMSLAFKDLIGEEEFAANQRDLNNIIRRASRYVKSYRYLQAFDDLEGKAGEVVLEVRFFPGAVNQALASIGIIAGPLSEHKVIVLMKESSFTSAPLSSFWDIIPISETQLAKNFLESGVEVINRERVRDIISEAIVLSAIKGNVEDARNIGLKAGADIVIVGTAFSKLKKNKDKDMRMVQVNISARAISAIDSSLIAAKSDFATVENEYELSAELEAFDVTSQKLADFLLPSFHRYWEKGVQVPAEKAPDAPPMSMTDM
;
A
#
# COMPACT_ATOMS: atom_id res chain seq x y z
N MET A 1 -12.76 92.45 -9.08
CA MET A 1 -13.34 91.92 -10.32
C MET A 1 -12.42 90.78 -10.76
N ASN A 2 -12.77 89.55 -10.39
CA ASN A 2 -12.00 88.35 -10.78
C ASN A 2 -12.78 87.65 -11.86
N HIS A 3 -12.21 87.66 -13.08
CA HIS A 3 -12.72 86.85 -14.20
C HIS A 3 -12.30 85.40 -14.05
N PHE A 4 -13.27 84.52 -13.81
CA PHE A 4 -13.11 83.05 -13.96
C PHE A 4 -13.30 82.70 -15.41
N LEU A 5 -12.26 82.07 -16.02
CA LEU A 5 -12.34 81.40 -17.33
C LEU A 5 -12.80 79.95 -17.12
N PRO A 6 -13.70 79.41 -17.94
CA PRO A 6 -14.11 78.02 -17.85
C PRO A 6 -13.05 77.04 -18.41
N PRO A 7 -12.93 75.79 -17.87
CA PRO A 7 -11.96 74.82 -18.34
C PRO A 7 -12.34 74.34 -19.74
N GLY A 8 -11.32 74.29 -20.63
CA GLY A 8 -11.45 73.81 -22.00
C GLY A 8 -11.85 72.34 -22.09
N ARG A 9 -12.70 71.97 -23.04
CA ARG A 9 -13.08 70.62 -23.35
C ARG A 9 -11.88 69.85 -23.86
N PRO A 10 -11.68 68.55 -23.43
CA PRO A 10 -10.61 67.74 -23.95
C PRO A 10 -10.78 67.44 -25.42
N ARG A 11 -9.69 67.40 -26.18
CA ARG A 11 -9.69 67.10 -27.64
C ARG A 11 -10.00 65.64 -27.86
N LYS A 12 -10.85 65.33 -28.88
CA LYS A 12 -11.33 63.99 -29.27
C LYS A 12 -10.24 62.94 -29.52
N ASN A 13 -8.99 63.37 -29.73
CA ASN A 13 -7.85 62.49 -29.98
C ASN A 13 -7.24 61.87 -28.72
N ASP A 14 -7.52 62.42 -27.54
CA ASP A 14 -6.95 61.89 -26.29
C ASP A 14 -7.80 60.74 -25.76
N GLU A 15 -9.11 60.69 -26.08
CA GLU A 15 -9.99 59.60 -25.71
C GLU A 15 -9.67 58.25 -26.45
N GLU A 16 -9.31 58.35 -27.75
CA GLU A 16 -8.94 57.16 -28.54
C GLU A 16 -7.59 56.57 -28.08
N ALA A 17 -6.65 57.38 -27.67
CA ALA A 17 -5.36 56.94 -27.15
C ALA A 17 -5.47 56.22 -25.79
N VAL A 18 -6.38 56.70 -24.93
CA VAL A 18 -6.66 56.10 -23.64
C VAL A 18 -7.41 54.79 -23.82
N LEU A 19 -8.40 54.74 -24.73
CA LEU A 19 -9.17 53.50 -24.99
C LEU A 19 -8.29 52.39 -25.58
N LYS A 20 -7.36 52.71 -26.50
CA LYS A 20 -6.41 51.74 -27.04
C LYS A 20 -5.44 51.20 -25.98
N ARG A 21 -5.03 52.01 -25.02
CA ARG A 21 -4.16 51.63 -23.90
C ARG A 21 -4.88 50.66 -22.93
N TYR A 22 -6.15 50.88 -22.63
CA TYR A 22 -6.95 49.99 -21.81
C TYR A 22 -7.28 48.68 -22.52
N PHE A 23 -7.47 48.68 -23.84
CA PHE A 23 -7.71 47.47 -24.61
C PHE A 23 -6.47 46.53 -24.63
N TRP A 24 -5.26 47.12 -24.65
CA TRP A 24 -4.03 46.35 -24.55
C TRP A 24 -3.78 45.77 -23.15
N ILE A 25 -4.15 46.51 -22.09
CA ILE A 25 -3.99 46.08 -20.70
C ILE A 25 -5.02 44.98 -20.39
N ILE A 26 -6.26 45.09 -20.87
CA ILE A 26 -7.29 44.07 -20.69
C ILE A 26 -6.97 42.81 -21.50
N GLY A 27 -6.42 42.95 -22.72
CA GLY A 27 -5.95 41.81 -23.54
C GLY A 27 -4.80 41.02 -22.89
N PHE A 28 -3.90 41.72 -22.19
CA PHE A 28 -2.79 41.08 -21.47
C PHE A 28 -3.23 40.40 -20.15
N LEU A 29 -4.23 40.97 -19.49
CA LEU A 29 -4.79 40.42 -18.25
C LEU A 29 -5.64 39.15 -18.50
N VAL A 30 -6.29 39.05 -19.67
CA VAL A 30 -7.08 37.87 -20.06
C VAL A 30 -6.17 36.73 -20.54
N MET A 31 -4.98 37.01 -21.08
CA MET A 31 -4.00 35.97 -21.45
C MET A 31 -3.26 35.38 -20.24
N ALA A 32 -3.20 36.08 -19.12
CA ALA A 32 -2.54 35.58 -17.90
C ALA A 32 -3.41 34.64 -17.02
N GLN A 33 -4.67 34.40 -17.42
CA GLN A 33 -5.58 33.51 -16.67
C GLN A 33 -5.77 32.13 -17.30
N PHE A 34 -5.01 31.80 -18.37
CA PHE A 34 -4.94 30.46 -18.93
C PHE A 34 -3.66 29.72 -18.50
N ASP A 35 -3.17 29.96 -17.29
CA ASP A 35 -2.44 28.91 -16.59
C ASP A 35 -3.50 27.88 -16.15
N GLY A 36 -3.99 27.15 -17.15
CA GLY A 36 -4.80 25.98 -16.94
C GLY A 36 -3.99 25.05 -16.06
N CYS A 37 -4.43 24.91 -14.82
CA CYS A 37 -4.09 23.78 -13.98
C CYS A 37 -4.45 22.53 -14.80
N PHE A 38 -3.51 22.04 -15.62
CA PHE A 38 -3.56 20.68 -16.12
C PHE A 38 -3.44 19.82 -14.87
N ALA A 39 -4.58 19.57 -14.24
CA ALA A 39 -4.70 18.41 -13.38
C ALA A 39 -4.31 17.24 -14.28
N LEU A 40 -3.06 16.79 -14.18
CA LEU A 40 -2.61 15.55 -14.77
C LEU A 40 -3.54 14.49 -14.18
N ALA A 41 -4.56 14.11 -14.96
CA ALA A 41 -5.42 12.99 -14.61
C ALA A 41 -4.47 11.83 -14.38
N GLN A 42 -4.42 11.32 -13.15
CA GLN A 42 -3.58 10.16 -12.86
C GLN A 42 -4.05 9.03 -13.76
N PRO A 43 -3.15 8.35 -14.47
CA PRO A 43 -3.52 7.24 -15.31
C PRO A 43 -4.20 6.18 -14.44
N ILE A 44 -5.44 5.86 -14.78
CA ILE A 44 -6.27 4.91 -14.05
C ILE A 44 -6.04 3.53 -14.65
N LEU A 45 -5.67 2.56 -13.83
CA LEU A 45 -5.55 1.16 -14.25
C LEU A 45 -6.91 0.66 -14.75
N LYS A 46 -6.95 0.02 -15.91
CA LYS A 46 -8.17 -0.63 -16.42
C LYS A 46 -8.60 -1.77 -15.50
N ASP A 47 -9.88 -2.11 -15.54
CA ASP A 47 -10.44 -3.19 -14.72
C ASP A 47 -9.78 -4.54 -14.98
N SER A 48 -9.37 -4.82 -16.22
CA SER A 48 -8.68 -6.05 -16.61
C SER A 48 -7.79 -5.86 -17.84
N TYR A 49 -6.81 -6.76 -17.97
CA TYR A 49 -5.89 -6.86 -19.10
C TYR A 49 -5.85 -8.29 -19.62
N GLU A 50 -5.79 -8.42 -20.94
CA GLU A 50 -5.66 -9.73 -21.57
C GLU A 50 -4.18 -10.05 -21.76
N GLY A 51 -3.74 -11.18 -21.21
CA GLY A 51 -2.37 -11.67 -21.37
C GLY A 51 -2.35 -13.01 -22.06
N THR A 52 -1.41 -13.17 -22.98
CA THR A 52 -1.27 -14.37 -23.81
C THR A 52 0.11 -14.99 -23.64
N ALA A 53 0.18 -16.31 -23.61
CA ALA A 53 1.44 -17.00 -23.63
C ALA A 53 1.35 -18.40 -24.25
N ARG A 54 2.41 -18.76 -24.98
CA ARG A 54 2.62 -20.08 -25.57
C ARG A 54 3.93 -20.66 -25.07
N VAL A 55 3.91 -21.90 -24.57
CA VAL A 55 5.07 -22.58 -24.00
C VAL A 55 5.21 -23.98 -24.59
N THR A 56 6.38 -24.30 -25.10
CA THR A 56 6.68 -25.64 -25.63
C THR A 56 6.59 -26.72 -24.55
N ALA A 57 5.86 -27.80 -24.85
CA ALA A 57 5.70 -28.95 -23.97
C ALA A 57 6.92 -29.87 -24.08
N LYS A 58 7.89 -29.70 -23.21
CA LYS A 58 9.05 -30.62 -23.15
C LYS A 58 8.59 -32.03 -22.76
N ASN A 59 9.04 -33.02 -23.50
CA ASN A 59 8.65 -34.43 -23.32
C ASN A 59 7.11 -34.61 -23.30
N GLU A 60 6.39 -33.84 -24.10
CA GLU A 60 4.92 -33.87 -24.21
C GLU A 60 4.19 -33.62 -22.88
N ASN A 61 4.84 -32.92 -21.94
CA ASN A 61 4.24 -32.59 -20.66
C ASN A 61 3.45 -31.25 -20.76
N TYR A 62 2.24 -31.33 -21.30
CA TYR A 62 1.34 -30.18 -21.49
C TYR A 62 0.88 -29.56 -20.17
N VAL A 63 0.78 -30.33 -19.08
CA VAL A 63 0.40 -29.81 -17.76
C VAL A 63 1.43 -28.79 -17.27
N VAL A 64 2.72 -29.13 -17.37
CA VAL A 64 3.81 -28.22 -16.99
C VAL A 64 3.89 -27.04 -17.97
N ALA A 65 3.67 -27.27 -19.27
CA ALA A 65 3.66 -26.19 -20.26
C ALA A 65 2.56 -25.18 -19.98
N ARG A 66 1.32 -25.61 -19.73
CA ARG A 66 0.20 -24.73 -19.36
C ARG A 66 0.46 -23.95 -18.06
N LYS A 67 0.98 -24.60 -17.02
CA LYS A 67 1.32 -23.90 -15.77
C LYS A 67 2.34 -22.78 -15.99
N LYS A 68 3.34 -23.00 -16.84
CA LYS A 68 4.31 -21.96 -17.24
C LYS A 68 3.66 -20.90 -18.11
N ALA A 69 2.78 -21.28 -19.05
CA ALA A 69 2.05 -20.34 -19.89
C ALA A 69 1.19 -19.39 -19.05
N VAL A 70 0.50 -19.86 -18.01
CA VAL A 70 -0.25 -19.01 -17.07
C VAL A 70 0.65 -17.95 -16.45
N SER A 71 1.82 -18.34 -15.95
CA SER A 71 2.76 -17.39 -15.36
C SER A 71 3.28 -16.36 -16.37
N LEU A 72 3.51 -16.75 -17.61
CA LEU A 72 3.95 -15.85 -18.68
C LEU A 72 2.81 -14.94 -19.16
N ALA A 73 1.59 -15.44 -19.26
CA ALA A 73 0.42 -14.64 -19.61
C ALA A 73 0.13 -13.55 -18.55
N MET A 74 0.33 -13.84 -17.26
CA MET A 74 0.25 -12.82 -16.21
C MET A 74 1.33 -11.74 -16.37
N LYS A 75 2.54 -12.10 -16.80
CA LYS A 75 3.62 -11.14 -17.06
C LYS A 75 3.34 -10.28 -18.29
N ASP A 76 2.76 -10.88 -19.33
CA ASP A 76 2.33 -10.17 -20.53
C ASP A 76 1.24 -9.16 -20.19
N ALA A 77 0.18 -9.58 -19.47
CA ALA A 77 -0.86 -8.68 -18.99
C ALA A 77 -0.30 -7.52 -18.13
N MET A 78 0.71 -7.79 -17.29
CA MET A 78 1.36 -6.76 -16.47
C MET A 78 2.16 -5.77 -17.32
N SER A 79 2.81 -6.24 -18.37
CA SER A 79 3.51 -5.38 -19.33
C SER A 79 2.55 -4.45 -20.07
N LEU A 80 1.37 -4.96 -20.46
CA LEU A 80 0.30 -4.15 -21.07
C LEU A 80 -0.25 -3.12 -20.08
N ALA A 81 -0.46 -3.51 -18.82
CA ALA A 81 -0.90 -2.61 -17.76
C ALA A 81 0.09 -1.46 -17.53
N PHE A 82 1.39 -1.74 -17.52
CA PHE A 82 2.41 -0.71 -17.39
C PHE A 82 2.45 0.22 -18.60
N LYS A 83 2.42 -0.30 -19.82
CA LYS A 83 2.36 0.52 -21.04
C LYS A 83 1.15 1.44 -21.06
N ASP A 84 0.01 0.96 -20.60
CA ASP A 84 -1.23 1.74 -20.52
C ASP A 84 -1.12 2.86 -19.45
N LEU A 85 -0.45 2.60 -18.33
CA LEU A 85 -0.28 3.55 -17.24
C LEU A 85 0.77 4.63 -17.51
N ILE A 86 1.91 4.27 -18.09
CA ILE A 86 3.06 5.18 -18.21
C ILE A 86 3.42 5.53 -19.66
N GLY A 87 2.79 4.90 -20.63
CA GLY A 87 3.11 5.05 -22.05
C GLY A 87 4.27 4.16 -22.50
N GLU A 88 4.36 3.94 -23.82
CA GLU A 88 5.39 3.05 -24.41
C GLU A 88 6.80 3.61 -24.30
N GLU A 89 6.97 4.92 -24.41
CA GLU A 89 8.28 5.59 -24.33
C GLU A 89 8.88 5.44 -22.93
N GLU A 90 8.11 5.75 -21.88
CA GLU A 90 8.53 5.63 -20.49
C GLU A 90 8.75 4.16 -20.10
N PHE A 91 7.90 3.25 -20.62
CA PHE A 91 8.08 1.82 -20.45
C PHE A 91 9.43 1.35 -21.04
N ALA A 92 9.78 1.79 -22.24
CA ALA A 92 11.03 1.43 -22.90
C ALA A 92 12.26 2.00 -22.18
N ALA A 93 12.17 3.26 -21.71
CA ALA A 93 13.24 3.92 -20.98
C ALA A 93 13.57 3.21 -19.64
N ASN A 94 12.58 2.66 -18.97
CA ASN A 94 12.71 2.03 -17.64
C ASN A 94 12.58 0.50 -17.67
N GLN A 95 12.74 -0.12 -18.83
CA GLN A 95 12.50 -1.56 -19.07
C GLN A 95 13.22 -2.48 -18.07
N ARG A 96 14.45 -2.11 -17.65
CA ARG A 96 15.24 -2.91 -16.71
C ARG A 96 14.54 -3.05 -15.35
N ASP A 97 14.09 -1.94 -14.79
CA ASP A 97 13.48 -1.91 -13.45
C ASP A 97 12.05 -2.45 -13.49
N LEU A 98 11.31 -2.14 -14.56
CA LEU A 98 9.99 -2.71 -14.82
C LEU A 98 10.03 -4.24 -14.96
N ASN A 99 11.06 -4.80 -15.61
CA ASN A 99 11.22 -6.25 -15.74
C ASN A 99 11.40 -6.94 -14.37
N ASN A 100 11.97 -6.26 -13.39
CA ASN A 100 12.09 -6.80 -12.02
C ASN A 100 10.72 -6.95 -11.36
N ILE A 101 9.79 -6.01 -11.62
CA ILE A 101 8.41 -6.06 -11.15
C ILE A 101 7.63 -7.11 -11.95
N ILE A 102 7.71 -7.08 -13.30
CA ILE A 102 7.01 -8.00 -14.22
C ILE A 102 7.36 -9.46 -13.93
N ARG A 103 8.60 -9.79 -13.62
CA ARG A 103 8.98 -11.15 -13.21
C ARG A 103 8.15 -11.71 -12.06
N ARG A 104 7.63 -10.82 -11.21
CA ARG A 104 6.80 -11.13 -10.03
C ARG A 104 5.33 -10.74 -10.22
N ALA A 105 4.84 -10.66 -11.47
CA ALA A 105 3.50 -10.21 -11.81
C ALA A 105 2.39 -10.90 -10.98
N SER A 106 2.54 -12.20 -10.68
CA SER A 106 1.58 -12.96 -9.87
C SER A 106 1.31 -12.37 -8.48
N ARG A 107 2.24 -11.58 -7.93
CA ARG A 107 2.07 -10.90 -6.62
C ARG A 107 1.07 -9.73 -6.67
N TYR A 108 0.88 -9.18 -7.86
CA TYR A 108 0.02 -8.02 -8.10
C TYR A 108 -1.36 -8.40 -8.63
N VAL A 109 -1.57 -9.70 -8.95
CA VAL A 109 -2.82 -10.21 -9.50
C VAL A 109 -3.87 -10.34 -8.39
N LYS A 110 -4.98 -9.62 -8.55
CA LYS A 110 -6.16 -9.71 -7.70
C LYS A 110 -6.98 -10.97 -8.03
N SER A 111 -7.19 -11.21 -9.32
CA SER A 111 -7.89 -12.39 -9.85
C SER A 111 -7.55 -12.57 -11.32
N TYR A 112 -7.72 -13.79 -11.82
CA TYR A 112 -7.64 -14.07 -13.24
C TYR A 112 -8.67 -15.12 -13.65
N ARG A 113 -9.05 -15.12 -14.92
CA ARG A 113 -9.87 -16.16 -15.52
C ARG A 113 -9.27 -16.58 -16.87
N TYR A 114 -9.46 -17.84 -17.19
CA TYR A 114 -9.10 -18.33 -18.52
C TYR A 114 -10.13 -17.86 -19.54
N LEU A 115 -9.66 -17.17 -20.58
CA LEU A 115 -10.43 -16.91 -21.78
C LEU A 115 -10.28 -18.08 -22.74
N GLN A 116 -9.03 -18.58 -22.91
CA GLN A 116 -8.72 -19.74 -23.70
C GLN A 116 -7.59 -20.54 -23.07
N ALA A 117 -7.63 -21.86 -23.21
CA ALA A 117 -6.53 -22.75 -22.85
C ALA A 117 -6.63 -24.00 -23.73
N PHE A 118 -5.61 -24.26 -24.51
CA PHE A 118 -5.55 -25.46 -25.36
C PHE A 118 -4.12 -26.00 -25.49
N ASP A 119 -4.05 -27.29 -25.84
CA ASP A 119 -2.80 -27.98 -26.12
C ASP A 119 -2.68 -28.13 -27.64
N ASP A 120 -1.71 -27.45 -28.22
CA ASP A 120 -1.33 -27.61 -29.61
C ASP A 120 -0.45 -28.87 -29.73
N LEU A 121 -1.06 -29.98 -30.16
CA LEU A 121 -0.38 -31.28 -30.28
C LEU A 121 0.61 -31.29 -31.45
N GLU A 122 0.31 -30.59 -32.55
CA GLU A 122 1.19 -30.51 -33.73
C GLU A 122 2.41 -29.61 -33.40
N GLY A 123 2.19 -28.43 -32.81
CA GLY A 123 3.24 -27.50 -32.39
C GLY A 123 3.89 -27.88 -31.06
N LYS A 124 3.48 -28.99 -30.42
CA LYS A 124 3.96 -29.44 -29.10
C LYS A 124 4.04 -28.32 -28.08
N ALA A 125 2.97 -27.55 -27.90
CA ALA A 125 2.91 -26.40 -27.03
C ALA A 125 1.60 -26.31 -26.24
N GLY A 126 1.64 -25.76 -25.04
CA GLY A 126 0.45 -25.30 -24.32
C GLY A 126 0.28 -23.80 -24.52
N GLU A 127 -0.92 -23.37 -24.85
CA GLU A 127 -1.28 -21.97 -25.07
C GLU A 127 -2.38 -21.56 -24.11
N VAL A 128 -2.27 -20.34 -23.58
CA VAL A 128 -3.20 -19.79 -22.60
C VAL A 128 -3.44 -18.32 -22.88
N VAL A 129 -4.71 -17.93 -22.86
CA VAL A 129 -5.15 -16.54 -22.85
C VAL A 129 -5.89 -16.28 -21.55
N LEU A 130 -5.45 -15.29 -20.78
CA LEU A 130 -6.01 -14.93 -19.49
C LEU A 130 -6.56 -13.52 -19.52
N GLU A 131 -7.69 -13.31 -18.87
CA GLU A 131 -8.10 -11.99 -18.39
C GLU A 131 -7.58 -11.84 -16.96
N VAL A 132 -6.76 -10.83 -16.74
CA VAL A 132 -6.07 -10.59 -15.46
C VAL A 132 -6.50 -9.27 -14.86
N ARG A 133 -6.91 -9.27 -13.59
CA ARG A 133 -7.18 -8.08 -12.80
C ARG A 133 -6.07 -7.89 -11.78
N PHE A 134 -5.54 -6.69 -11.67
CA PHE A 134 -4.49 -6.35 -10.73
C PHE A 134 -5.04 -5.59 -9.51
N PHE A 135 -4.26 -5.51 -8.45
CA PHE A 135 -4.49 -4.60 -7.33
C PHE A 135 -3.95 -3.20 -7.70
N PRO A 136 -4.82 -2.19 -7.93
CA PRO A 136 -4.35 -0.89 -8.43
C PRO A 136 -3.34 -0.21 -7.50
N GLY A 137 -3.59 -0.23 -6.19
CA GLY A 137 -2.68 0.34 -5.20
C GLY A 137 -1.28 -0.30 -5.23
N ALA A 138 -1.20 -1.64 -5.30
CA ALA A 138 0.07 -2.35 -5.35
C ALA A 138 0.84 -2.08 -6.65
N VAL A 139 0.15 -1.94 -7.79
CA VAL A 139 0.76 -1.59 -9.08
C VAL A 139 1.32 -0.18 -9.04
N ASN A 140 0.53 0.80 -8.59
CA ASN A 140 0.96 2.20 -8.50
C ASN A 140 2.14 2.35 -7.52
N GLN A 141 2.11 1.67 -6.38
CA GLN A 141 3.20 1.71 -5.41
C GLN A 141 4.48 1.07 -5.96
N ALA A 142 4.37 -0.03 -6.74
CA ALA A 142 5.53 -0.62 -7.40
C ALA A 142 6.18 0.34 -8.41
N LEU A 143 5.38 1.08 -9.19
CA LEU A 143 5.87 2.10 -10.11
C LEU A 143 6.49 3.31 -9.37
N ALA A 144 5.85 3.75 -8.28
CA ALA A 144 6.38 4.82 -7.42
C ALA A 144 7.73 4.43 -6.80
N SER A 145 7.91 3.16 -6.40
CA SER A 145 9.17 2.67 -5.81
C SER A 145 10.38 2.75 -6.73
N ILE A 146 10.15 2.79 -8.04
CA ILE A 146 11.20 2.97 -9.07
C ILE A 146 11.20 4.38 -9.66
N GLY A 147 10.44 5.33 -9.06
CA GLY A 147 10.43 6.74 -9.43
C GLY A 147 9.71 7.10 -10.72
N ILE A 148 8.95 6.19 -11.33
CA ILE A 148 8.27 6.41 -12.61
C ILE A 148 6.96 7.19 -12.44
N ILE A 149 6.22 6.92 -11.39
CA ILE A 149 5.04 7.71 -11.03
C ILE A 149 5.41 8.50 -9.78
N ALA A 150 5.32 9.83 -9.87
CA ALA A 150 5.21 10.64 -8.68
C ALA A 150 3.84 10.30 -8.07
N GLY A 151 3.81 9.25 -7.27
CA GLY A 151 2.66 9.05 -6.40
C GLY A 151 2.50 10.33 -5.59
N PRO A 152 1.30 10.87 -5.39
CA PRO A 152 1.13 11.79 -4.30
C PRO A 152 1.76 11.12 -3.09
N LEU A 153 2.39 11.86 -2.21
CA LEU A 153 2.73 11.47 -0.84
C LEU A 153 1.42 11.05 -0.09
N SER A 154 0.39 10.75 -0.88
CA SER A 154 -0.93 10.41 -0.52
C SER A 154 -0.93 9.04 0.10
N GLU A 155 -1.15 9.11 1.35
CA GLU A 155 -2.01 8.14 1.96
C GLU A 155 -1.35 6.77 2.08
N HIS A 156 -0.18 6.76 2.73
CA HIS A 156 0.33 5.51 3.27
C HIS A 156 -0.70 4.94 4.25
N LYS A 157 -1.28 3.80 3.86
CA LYS A 157 -2.36 3.16 4.59
C LYS A 157 -1.83 1.99 5.37
N VAL A 158 -2.15 1.98 6.64
CA VAL A 158 -1.84 0.84 7.50
C VAL A 158 -3.12 0.15 7.94
N ILE A 159 -3.03 -1.14 8.24
CA ILE A 159 -4.08 -1.85 8.95
C ILE A 159 -3.51 -2.46 10.20
N VAL A 160 -4.27 -2.40 11.29
CA VAL A 160 -3.90 -2.97 12.59
C VAL A 160 -4.88 -4.10 12.91
N LEU A 161 -4.36 -5.30 13.20
CA LEU A 161 -5.15 -6.48 13.55
C LEU A 161 -4.51 -7.16 14.76
N MET A 162 -5.12 -6.98 15.92
CA MET A 162 -4.59 -7.47 17.19
C MET A 162 -5.49 -8.57 17.76
N LYS A 163 -4.87 -9.66 18.21
CA LYS A 163 -5.56 -10.63 19.07
C LYS A 163 -5.29 -10.28 20.52
N GLU A 164 -6.34 -9.87 21.22
CA GLU A 164 -6.26 -9.42 22.60
C GLU A 164 -6.88 -10.42 23.58
N SER A 165 -6.28 -10.53 24.74
CA SER A 165 -6.80 -11.24 25.89
C SER A 165 -6.72 -10.32 27.10
N SER A 166 -7.84 -9.72 27.47
CA SER A 166 -7.99 -8.86 28.64
C SER A 166 -8.46 -9.67 29.84
N PHE A 167 -7.95 -9.37 31.05
CA PHE A 167 -8.40 -10.03 32.26
C PHE A 167 -9.77 -9.54 32.71
N THR A 168 -10.23 -8.39 32.23
CA THR A 168 -11.57 -7.85 32.52
C THR A 168 -12.62 -8.33 31.52
N SER A 169 -12.22 -8.96 30.41
CA SER A 169 -13.13 -9.39 29.35
C SER A 169 -13.39 -10.90 29.38
N ALA A 170 -14.61 -11.30 29.03
CA ALA A 170 -14.95 -12.71 28.84
C ALA A 170 -14.20 -13.30 27.62
N PRO A 171 -13.93 -14.62 27.61
CA PRO A 171 -13.39 -15.28 26.44
C PRO A 171 -14.27 -15.04 25.20
N LEU A 172 -13.65 -14.70 24.07
CA LEU A 172 -14.34 -14.42 22.82
C LEU A 172 -14.55 -15.70 22.02
N SER A 173 -15.68 -15.81 21.33
CA SER A 173 -15.98 -16.93 20.43
C SER A 173 -15.35 -16.72 19.04
N SER A 174 -15.22 -15.47 18.58
CA SER A 174 -14.57 -15.08 17.33
C SER A 174 -13.61 -13.92 17.51
N PHE A 175 -12.61 -13.86 16.63
CA PHE A 175 -11.70 -12.72 16.51
C PHE A 175 -12.43 -11.41 16.22
N TRP A 176 -13.61 -11.50 15.57
CA TRP A 176 -14.39 -10.34 15.15
C TRP A 176 -15.38 -9.81 16.18
N ASP A 177 -15.59 -10.50 17.31
CA ASP A 177 -16.63 -10.17 18.28
C ASP A 177 -16.44 -8.80 18.94
N ILE A 178 -15.20 -8.37 19.13
CA ILE A 178 -14.88 -7.05 19.70
C ILE A 178 -13.74 -6.38 18.93
N ILE A 179 -13.65 -5.06 19.11
CA ILE A 179 -12.47 -4.31 18.70
C ILE A 179 -11.51 -4.26 19.92
N PRO A 180 -10.29 -4.80 19.79
CA PRO A 180 -9.32 -4.79 20.87
C PRO A 180 -8.92 -3.38 21.33
N ILE A 181 -8.68 -3.20 22.62
CA ILE A 181 -8.20 -1.92 23.18
C ILE A 181 -6.84 -1.57 22.56
N SER A 182 -5.92 -2.55 22.48
CA SER A 182 -4.60 -2.37 21.86
C SER A 182 -4.66 -1.94 20.40
N GLU A 183 -5.61 -2.47 19.63
CA GLU A 183 -5.84 -2.08 18.23
C GLU A 183 -6.32 -0.65 18.13
N THR A 184 -7.30 -0.27 18.97
CA THR A 184 -7.87 1.08 19.01
C THR A 184 -6.81 2.12 19.39
N GLN A 185 -5.99 1.84 20.41
CA GLN A 185 -4.94 2.76 20.86
C GLN A 185 -3.80 2.89 19.83
N LEU A 186 -3.38 1.80 19.18
CA LEU A 186 -2.41 1.87 18.09
C LEU A 186 -2.95 2.65 16.90
N ALA A 187 -4.21 2.40 16.50
CA ALA A 187 -4.85 3.14 15.42
C ALA A 187 -4.93 4.65 15.71
N LYS A 188 -5.30 5.03 16.94
CA LYS A 188 -5.30 6.42 17.42
C LYS A 188 -3.92 7.07 17.23
N ASN A 189 -2.85 6.44 17.72
CA ASN A 189 -1.49 6.98 17.65
C ASN A 189 -1.01 7.15 16.20
N PHE A 190 -1.37 6.23 15.29
CA PHE A 190 -1.05 6.34 13.87
C PHE A 190 -1.83 7.47 13.19
N LEU A 191 -3.14 7.60 13.46
CA LEU A 191 -3.96 8.69 12.93
C LEU A 191 -3.47 10.07 13.41
N GLU A 192 -3.11 10.20 14.70
CA GLU A 192 -2.53 11.44 15.26
C GLU A 192 -1.19 11.80 14.60
N SER A 193 -0.47 10.80 14.08
CA SER A 193 0.79 10.97 13.34
C SER A 193 0.59 11.19 11.84
N GLY A 194 -0.65 11.31 11.36
CA GLY A 194 -0.97 11.55 9.95
C GLY A 194 -0.94 10.31 9.06
N VAL A 195 -0.89 9.10 9.63
CA VAL A 195 -0.95 7.83 8.89
C VAL A 195 -2.41 7.39 8.78
N GLU A 196 -2.87 7.10 7.57
CA GLU A 196 -4.24 6.60 7.36
C GLU A 196 -4.36 5.16 7.87
N VAL A 197 -5.37 4.91 8.71
CA VAL A 197 -5.66 3.57 9.25
C VAL A 197 -6.92 3.00 8.61
N ILE A 198 -6.79 1.83 7.98
CA ILE A 198 -7.92 1.13 7.37
C ILE A 198 -8.77 0.48 8.46
N ASN A 199 -10.09 0.68 8.34
CA ASN A 199 -11.05 0.13 9.29
C ASN A 199 -11.06 -1.41 9.27
N ARG A 200 -11.03 -2.02 10.45
CA ARG A 200 -11.15 -3.46 10.71
C ARG A 200 -12.37 -4.10 10.05
N GLU A 201 -13.52 -3.42 10.04
CA GLU A 201 -14.76 -3.90 9.44
C GLU A 201 -14.59 -4.22 7.94
N ARG A 202 -13.83 -3.37 7.23
CA ARG A 202 -13.51 -3.62 5.82
C ARG A 202 -12.75 -4.93 5.61
N VAL A 203 -11.89 -5.30 6.56
CA VAL A 203 -11.15 -6.57 6.47
C VAL A 203 -12.06 -7.75 6.77
N ARG A 204 -12.94 -7.64 7.76
CA ARG A 204 -13.90 -8.67 8.12
C ARG A 204 -14.74 -9.12 6.92
N ASP A 205 -15.15 -8.15 6.08
CA ASP A 205 -16.03 -8.43 4.94
C ASP A 205 -15.31 -9.15 3.78
N ILE A 206 -13.99 -9.09 3.71
CA ILE A 206 -13.21 -9.58 2.56
C ILE A 206 -12.19 -10.68 2.90
N ILE A 207 -11.92 -10.91 4.20
CA ILE A 207 -10.91 -11.84 4.69
C ILE A 207 -11.52 -12.76 5.76
N SER A 208 -11.29 -14.07 5.63
CA SER A 208 -11.70 -15.01 6.66
C SER A 208 -10.86 -14.89 7.93
N GLU A 209 -11.49 -15.16 9.09
CA GLU A 209 -10.82 -15.16 10.39
C GLU A 209 -9.58 -16.06 10.42
N ALA A 210 -9.63 -17.21 9.76
CA ALA A 210 -8.52 -18.17 9.71
C ALA A 210 -7.26 -17.54 9.10
N ILE A 211 -7.38 -16.71 8.05
CA ILE A 211 -6.27 -16.01 7.41
C ILE A 211 -5.69 -14.97 8.36
N VAL A 212 -6.54 -14.20 9.05
CA VAL A 212 -6.08 -13.20 10.03
C VAL A 212 -5.31 -13.87 11.18
N LEU A 213 -5.87 -14.94 11.73
CA LEU A 213 -5.20 -15.68 12.81
C LEU A 213 -3.88 -16.34 12.36
N SER A 214 -3.81 -16.78 11.11
CA SER A 214 -2.57 -17.29 10.50
C SER A 214 -1.51 -16.19 10.36
N ALA A 215 -1.88 -15.00 9.91
CA ALA A 215 -1.00 -13.84 9.84
C ALA A 215 -0.48 -13.43 11.24
N ILE A 216 -1.36 -13.40 12.25
CA ILE A 216 -0.97 -13.14 13.64
C ILE A 216 0.01 -14.18 14.16
N LYS A 217 -0.13 -15.46 13.79
CA LYS A 217 0.78 -16.55 14.14
C LYS A 217 2.13 -16.50 13.41
N GLY A 218 2.26 -15.70 12.36
CA GLY A 218 3.54 -15.49 11.67
C GLY A 218 3.57 -15.75 10.17
N ASN A 219 2.45 -16.10 9.58
CA ASN A 219 2.39 -16.27 8.13
C ASN A 219 2.41 -14.91 7.43
N VAL A 220 3.55 -14.55 6.86
CA VAL A 220 3.76 -13.26 6.18
C VAL A 220 3.00 -13.16 4.86
N GLU A 221 2.76 -14.27 4.17
CA GLU A 221 1.98 -14.28 2.92
C GLU A 221 0.49 -14.02 3.20
N ASP A 222 -0.04 -14.52 4.31
CA ASP A 222 -1.41 -14.20 4.74
C ASP A 222 -1.53 -12.73 5.14
N ALA A 223 -0.53 -12.18 5.86
CA ALA A 223 -0.48 -10.75 6.15
C ALA A 223 -0.45 -9.90 4.87
N ARG A 224 0.40 -10.26 3.90
CA ARG A 224 0.43 -9.63 2.58
C ARG A 224 -0.93 -9.68 1.87
N ASN A 225 -1.57 -10.84 1.85
CA ASN A 225 -2.88 -11.04 1.23
C ASN A 225 -3.95 -10.13 1.86
N ILE A 226 -3.92 -9.96 3.18
CA ILE A 226 -4.78 -9.01 3.90
C ILE A 226 -4.53 -7.58 3.39
N GLY A 227 -3.27 -7.13 3.37
CA GLY A 227 -2.91 -5.79 2.93
C GLY A 227 -3.34 -5.49 1.51
N LEU A 228 -3.03 -6.39 0.56
CA LEU A 228 -3.41 -6.25 -0.85
C LEU A 228 -4.92 -6.14 -1.05
N LYS A 229 -5.70 -7.01 -0.39
CA LYS A 229 -7.16 -6.99 -0.51
C LYS A 229 -7.79 -5.77 0.15
N ALA A 230 -7.27 -5.35 1.30
CA ALA A 230 -7.75 -4.18 2.02
C ALA A 230 -7.28 -2.86 1.40
N GLY A 231 -6.21 -2.88 0.60
CA GLY A 231 -5.57 -1.69 0.04
C GLY A 231 -4.66 -0.98 1.05
N ALA A 232 -3.99 -1.75 1.93
CA ALA A 232 -3.00 -1.24 2.87
C ALA A 232 -1.58 -1.46 2.33
N ASP A 233 -0.66 -0.56 2.66
CA ASP A 233 0.77 -0.70 2.37
C ASP A 233 1.47 -1.56 3.41
N ILE A 234 1.07 -1.38 4.67
CA ILE A 234 1.63 -2.08 5.81
C ILE A 234 0.51 -2.75 6.60
N VAL A 235 0.73 -4.02 6.92
CA VAL A 235 -0.14 -4.79 7.79
C VAL A 235 0.54 -5.01 9.13
N ILE A 236 -0.08 -4.50 10.19
CA ILE A 236 0.37 -4.66 11.56
C ILE A 236 -0.45 -5.75 12.19
N VAL A 237 0.20 -6.84 12.57
CA VAL A 237 -0.43 -7.97 13.25
C VAL A 237 0.27 -8.26 14.56
N GLY A 238 -0.51 -8.66 15.56
CA GLY A 238 0.07 -8.92 16.86
C GLY A 238 -0.85 -9.53 17.88
N THR A 239 -0.32 -9.64 19.09
CA THR A 239 -1.03 -10.13 20.26
C THR A 239 -0.89 -9.15 21.40
N ALA A 240 -1.93 -9.02 22.20
CA ALA A 240 -1.92 -8.22 23.40
C ALA A 240 -2.55 -9.00 24.56
N PHE A 241 -2.04 -8.83 25.75
CA PHE A 241 -2.66 -9.37 26.93
C PHE A 241 -2.45 -8.49 28.15
N SER A 242 -3.41 -8.48 29.04
CA SER A 242 -3.34 -7.82 30.32
C SER A 242 -3.42 -8.84 31.46
N LYS A 243 -2.85 -8.47 32.58
CA LYS A 243 -2.97 -9.25 33.82
C LYS A 243 -2.92 -8.35 35.05
N LEU A 244 -3.74 -8.71 36.03
CA LEU A 244 -3.70 -8.12 37.35
C LEU A 244 -2.45 -8.62 38.10
N LYS A 245 -1.70 -7.71 38.66
CA LYS A 245 -0.53 -7.99 39.53
C LYS A 245 -0.88 -7.85 41.00
N LYS A 246 -0.20 -8.60 41.84
CA LYS A 246 -0.32 -8.40 43.27
C LYS A 246 0.32 -7.07 43.64
N ASN A 247 -0.44 -6.21 44.31
CA ASN A 247 0.06 -4.98 44.90
C ASN A 247 0.17 -5.14 46.45
N LYS A 248 1.14 -4.46 47.07
CA LYS A 248 1.24 -4.37 48.53
C LYS A 248 0.19 -3.44 49.10
N ASP A 249 -0.16 -2.41 48.34
CA ASP A 249 -1.26 -1.50 48.65
C ASP A 249 -2.59 -2.15 48.21
N LYS A 250 -3.47 -2.38 49.20
CA LYS A 250 -4.77 -3.03 48.97
C LYS A 250 -5.80 -2.13 48.28
N ASP A 251 -5.58 -0.81 48.36
CA ASP A 251 -6.50 0.18 47.78
C ASP A 251 -6.17 0.49 46.32
N MET A 252 -4.98 0.09 45.87
CA MET A 252 -4.52 0.28 44.49
C MET A 252 -4.47 -1.04 43.73
N ARG A 253 -4.95 -1.00 42.50
CA ARG A 253 -4.91 -2.12 41.51
C ARG A 253 -3.75 -1.92 40.57
N MET A 254 -2.87 -2.91 40.50
CA MET A 254 -1.73 -2.89 39.58
C MET A 254 -1.99 -3.79 38.40
N VAL A 255 -2.02 -3.22 37.19
CA VAL A 255 -2.23 -3.94 35.93
C VAL A 255 -0.99 -3.86 35.06
N GLN A 256 -0.57 -4.99 34.54
CA GLN A 256 0.45 -5.09 33.52
C GLN A 256 -0.16 -5.47 32.18
N VAL A 257 0.15 -4.69 31.15
CA VAL A 257 -0.16 -4.97 29.75
C VAL A 257 1.12 -5.30 28.99
N ASN A 258 1.05 -6.29 28.09
CA ASN A 258 2.10 -6.60 27.13
C ASN A 258 1.50 -6.60 25.74
N ILE A 259 2.16 -5.96 24.78
CA ILE A 259 1.79 -5.96 23.37
C ILE A 259 2.99 -6.37 22.54
N SER A 260 2.78 -7.31 21.62
CA SER A 260 3.77 -7.74 20.63
C SER A 260 3.19 -7.51 19.24
N ALA A 261 3.86 -6.71 18.43
CA ALA A 261 3.40 -6.37 17.09
C ALA A 261 4.52 -6.54 16.04
N ARG A 262 4.10 -6.89 14.83
CA ARG A 262 4.94 -6.98 13.64
C ARG A 262 4.29 -6.20 12.52
N ALA A 263 5.06 -5.38 11.83
CA ALA A 263 4.68 -4.64 10.65
C ALA A 263 5.25 -5.32 9.41
N ILE A 264 4.38 -5.69 8.48
CA ILE A 264 4.71 -6.49 7.29
C ILE A 264 4.30 -5.69 6.06
N SER A 265 5.18 -5.62 5.08
CA SER A 265 4.90 -5.01 3.78
C SER A 265 3.85 -5.82 3.02
N ALA A 266 2.80 -5.15 2.54
CA ALA A 266 1.80 -5.78 1.67
C ALA A 266 2.33 -6.04 0.26
N ILE A 267 3.47 -5.44 -0.15
CA ILE A 267 4.00 -5.56 -1.49
C ILE A 267 4.86 -6.82 -1.64
N ASP A 268 5.83 -6.98 -0.75
CA ASP A 268 6.89 -8.00 -0.88
C ASP A 268 6.96 -8.98 0.29
N SER A 269 6.04 -8.91 1.24
CA SER A 269 5.99 -9.74 2.46
C SER A 269 7.17 -9.49 3.42
N SER A 270 7.97 -8.42 3.20
CA SER A 270 9.11 -8.14 4.07
C SER A 270 8.66 -7.71 5.46
N LEU A 271 9.42 -8.11 6.47
CA LEU A 271 9.24 -7.63 7.83
C LEU A 271 9.88 -6.23 7.94
N ILE A 272 9.05 -5.20 8.11
CA ILE A 272 9.48 -3.81 8.23
C ILE A 272 9.98 -3.54 9.65
N ALA A 273 9.24 -4.00 10.65
CA ALA A 273 9.56 -3.82 12.07
C ALA A 273 8.85 -4.87 12.92
N ALA A 274 9.45 -5.21 14.04
CA ALA A 274 8.84 -6.04 15.09
C ALA A 274 9.29 -5.58 16.46
N LYS A 275 8.36 -5.48 17.38
CA LYS A 275 8.64 -5.11 18.77
C LYS A 275 7.62 -5.70 19.72
N SER A 276 8.11 -6.05 20.93
CA SER A 276 7.28 -6.31 22.10
C SER A 276 7.60 -5.28 23.16
N ASP A 277 6.57 -4.73 23.79
CA ASP A 277 6.74 -3.78 24.89
C ASP A 277 5.69 -4.05 25.97
N PHE A 278 5.90 -3.45 27.16
CA PHE A 278 4.98 -3.57 28.28
C PHE A 278 4.90 -2.28 29.09
N ALA A 279 3.80 -2.13 29.81
CA ALA A 279 3.62 -1.14 30.86
C ALA A 279 2.96 -1.77 32.07
N THR A 280 3.22 -1.21 33.24
CA THR A 280 2.54 -1.52 34.48
C THR A 280 2.01 -0.23 35.05
N VAL A 281 0.72 -0.20 35.34
CA VAL A 281 0.00 0.98 35.85
C VAL A 281 -0.73 0.62 37.13
N GLU A 282 -0.75 1.55 38.06
CA GLU A 282 -1.51 1.47 39.30
C GLU A 282 -2.66 2.48 39.27
N ASN A 283 -3.85 2.03 39.62
CA ASN A 283 -5.04 2.88 39.72
C ASN A 283 -6.00 2.30 40.78
N GLU A 284 -6.90 3.11 41.31
CA GLU A 284 -7.94 2.64 42.24
C GLU A 284 -8.89 1.63 41.58
N TYR A 285 -9.15 1.77 40.27
CA TYR A 285 -10.05 0.93 39.51
C TYR A 285 -9.30 0.07 38.49
N GLU A 286 -9.61 -1.24 38.48
CA GLU A 286 -8.96 -2.23 37.61
C GLU A 286 -9.08 -1.87 36.12
N LEU A 287 -10.27 -1.45 35.67
CA LEU A 287 -10.52 -1.08 34.29
C LEU A 287 -9.72 0.17 33.88
N SER A 288 -9.65 1.17 34.77
CA SER A 288 -8.86 2.38 34.52
C SER A 288 -7.36 2.08 34.42
N ALA A 289 -6.84 1.23 35.31
CA ALA A 289 -5.45 0.77 35.25
C ALA A 289 -5.17 -0.01 33.95
N GLU A 290 -6.10 -0.84 33.50
CA GLU A 290 -5.96 -1.61 32.26
C GLU A 290 -5.95 -0.71 31.04
N LEU A 291 -6.91 0.21 30.90
CA LEU A 291 -7.00 1.15 29.79
C LEU A 291 -5.74 2.04 29.68
N GLU A 292 -5.28 2.57 30.82
CA GLU A 292 -4.07 3.38 30.87
C GLU A 292 -2.82 2.57 30.51
N ALA A 293 -2.72 1.32 31.00
CA ALA A 293 -1.59 0.44 30.66
C ALA A 293 -1.57 0.07 29.15
N PHE A 294 -2.74 -0.11 28.51
CA PHE A 294 -2.83 -0.30 27.08
C PHE A 294 -2.41 0.96 26.32
N ASP A 295 -2.86 2.14 26.75
CA ASP A 295 -2.50 3.42 26.12
C ASP A 295 -1.00 3.64 26.15
N VAL A 296 -0.36 3.53 27.33
CA VAL A 296 1.09 3.69 27.50
C VAL A 296 1.88 2.68 26.67
N THR A 297 1.44 1.42 26.65
CA THR A 297 2.15 0.38 25.88
C THR A 297 2.01 0.60 24.37
N SER A 298 0.83 0.98 23.91
CA SER A 298 0.57 1.28 22.50
C SER A 298 1.35 2.50 22.01
N GLN A 299 1.46 3.53 22.86
CA GLN A 299 2.29 4.71 22.56
C GLN A 299 3.77 4.31 22.34
N LYS A 300 4.37 3.54 23.26
CA LYS A 300 5.75 3.05 23.11
C LYS A 300 5.97 2.24 21.85
N LEU A 301 4.97 1.45 21.44
CA LEU A 301 5.02 0.71 20.18
C LEU A 301 4.91 1.62 18.96
N ALA A 302 3.99 2.58 18.98
CA ALA A 302 3.81 3.54 17.88
C ALA A 302 5.09 4.37 17.69
N ASP A 303 5.71 4.87 18.77
CA ASP A 303 6.97 5.62 18.74
C ASP A 303 8.12 4.83 18.11
N PHE A 304 8.11 3.51 18.23
CA PHE A 304 9.08 2.64 17.56
C PHE A 304 8.72 2.32 16.11
N LEU A 305 7.44 2.06 15.83
CA LEU A 305 7.00 1.62 14.52
C LEU A 305 7.00 2.75 13.48
N LEU A 306 6.55 3.96 13.88
CA LEU A 306 6.44 5.12 12.97
C LEU A 306 7.75 5.49 12.28
N PRO A 307 8.91 5.63 12.95
CA PRO A 307 10.18 5.90 12.28
C PRO A 307 10.60 4.77 11.32
N SER A 308 10.17 3.53 11.58
CA SER A 308 10.43 2.40 10.70
C SER A 308 9.57 2.45 9.45
N PHE A 309 8.33 2.92 9.56
CA PHE A 309 7.43 3.14 8.42
C PHE A 309 7.95 4.26 7.53
N HIS A 310 8.32 5.41 8.10
CA HIS A 310 8.91 6.51 7.33
C HIS A 310 10.15 6.07 6.55
N ARG A 311 11.08 5.37 7.20
CA ARG A 311 12.27 4.82 6.52
C ARG A 311 11.93 3.82 5.42
N TYR A 312 10.89 3.01 5.61
CA TYR A 312 10.42 2.06 4.60
C TYR A 312 9.83 2.79 3.41
N TRP A 313 9.00 3.80 3.62
CA TRP A 313 8.38 4.60 2.57
C TRP A 313 9.38 5.48 1.81
N GLU A 314 10.37 6.08 2.51
CA GLU A 314 11.43 6.88 1.89
C GLU A 314 12.38 6.05 1.02
N LYS A 315 12.72 4.84 1.43
CA LYS A 315 13.65 3.98 0.68
C LYS A 315 13.01 3.27 -0.50
N GLY A 316 11.69 3.30 -0.61
CA GLY A 316 10.94 2.46 -1.52
C GLY A 316 11.07 0.97 -1.15
N VAL A 317 10.39 0.11 -1.89
CA VAL A 317 10.48 -1.35 -1.71
C VAL A 317 11.86 -1.80 -2.14
N GLN A 318 12.72 -2.12 -1.18
CA GLN A 318 13.96 -2.84 -1.49
C GLN A 318 13.56 -4.24 -1.93
N VAL A 319 13.56 -4.47 -3.25
CA VAL A 319 13.40 -5.81 -3.82
C VAL A 319 14.60 -6.62 -3.35
N PRO A 320 14.45 -7.66 -2.50
CA PRO A 320 15.56 -8.49 -2.11
C PRO A 320 16.26 -9.03 -3.37
N ALA A 321 17.56 -8.81 -3.49
CA ALA A 321 18.34 -9.41 -4.56
C ALA A 321 18.09 -10.93 -4.50
N GLU A 322 17.58 -11.50 -5.59
CA GLU A 322 17.39 -12.94 -5.72
C GLU A 322 18.73 -13.60 -5.47
N LYS A 323 18.82 -14.41 -4.41
CA LYS A 323 20.00 -15.20 -4.12
C LYS A 323 20.32 -15.97 -5.40
N ALA A 324 21.47 -15.72 -6.01
CA ALA A 324 21.89 -16.44 -7.20
C ALA A 324 21.77 -17.95 -6.90
N PRO A 325 21.25 -18.78 -7.82
CA PRO A 325 21.19 -20.21 -7.60
C PRO A 325 22.60 -20.68 -7.26
N ASP A 326 22.74 -21.39 -6.13
CA ASP A 326 24.00 -21.97 -5.71
C ASP A 326 24.57 -22.73 -6.91
N ALA A 327 25.78 -22.34 -7.33
CA ALA A 327 26.50 -23.06 -8.38
C ALA A 327 26.58 -24.52 -7.93
N PRO A 328 26.32 -25.50 -8.84
CA PRO A 328 26.42 -26.90 -8.49
C PRO A 328 27.84 -27.17 -7.97
N PRO A 329 28.01 -28.02 -6.94
CA PRO A 329 29.30 -28.32 -6.42
C PRO A 329 30.16 -28.90 -7.57
N MET A 330 31.33 -28.33 -7.80
CA MET A 330 32.30 -28.88 -8.74
C MET A 330 32.63 -30.29 -8.30
N SER A 331 32.31 -31.26 -9.16
CA SER A 331 32.70 -32.63 -8.95
C SER A 331 34.23 -32.67 -9.00
N MET A 332 34.87 -32.98 -7.86
CA MET A 332 36.25 -33.47 -7.84
C MET A 332 36.29 -34.84 -8.49
N THR A 333 36.42 -34.86 -9.80
CA THR A 333 36.88 -36.07 -10.50
C THR A 333 37.68 -35.60 -11.70
N ASP A 334 38.94 -35.30 -11.46
CA ASP A 334 40.04 -35.33 -12.42
C ASP A 334 41.33 -34.93 -11.65
N MET A 335 41.85 -35.94 -10.94
CA MET A 335 43.27 -36.10 -10.63
C MET A 335 43.63 -37.54 -10.76
#